data_ee4ee9b4c7ea08d1d112e6829b4d1df2
#
_entry.id   ee4ee9b4c7ea08d1d112e6829b4d1df2
#
_cell.length_a   1.000
_cell.length_b   1.000
_cell.length_c   1.000
_cell.angle_alpha   90.00
_cell.angle_beta   90.00
_cell.angle_gamma   90.00
#
_symmetry.space_group_name_H-M   'P 1'
#
loop_
_entity.id
_entity.type
_entity.pdbx_description
1 polymer ?
#
loop_
_entity_poly.entity_id
_entity_poly.type
_entity_poly.pdbx_seq_one_letter_code
_entity_poly.pdbx_strand_id
1 'polypeptide(L)'
;MPKIVDHELQKAKVAEATWRVIQKHGIEQASVRNIAEEAGISVGSMRHYFSTQSELLSYSMKRVSERVSQRIYDTVFSGDLMQDIPSLLHEVLPTDNEKRLEMEVWFSFVVKSLSDESLRALRHQVDDELRSIFVQVFNGLSENQLLLPGLDFAIEVERFYAVLDGLAIHAVMRPERVTPEVMIAVIKQHLLSLCQPNVPSMVKKPESNAKKEQPRDT
;
A
#
# COMPACT_ATOMS: atom_id res chain seq x y z
N MET A 1 1.89 39.69 -16.31
CA MET A 1 2.45 38.45 -16.82
C MET A 1 1.42 37.35 -16.63
N PRO A 2 1.05 36.57 -17.66
CA PRO A 2 0.18 35.42 -17.47
C PRO A 2 0.93 34.41 -16.56
N LYS A 3 0.25 33.99 -15.49
CA LYS A 3 0.77 32.98 -14.58
C LYS A 3 0.79 31.66 -15.39
N ILE A 4 1.98 31.16 -15.74
CA ILE A 4 2.10 29.81 -16.32
C ILE A 4 1.57 28.87 -15.24
N VAL A 5 0.36 28.37 -15.45
CA VAL A 5 -0.23 27.37 -14.55
C VAL A 5 0.44 26.05 -14.90
N ASP A 6 1.21 25.52 -13.97
CA ASP A 6 1.75 24.17 -14.10
C ASP A 6 0.58 23.17 -14.10
N HIS A 7 0.29 22.63 -15.27
CA HIS A 7 -0.85 21.76 -15.52
C HIS A 7 -0.78 20.48 -14.67
N GLU A 8 0.40 19.90 -14.53
CA GLU A 8 0.57 18.67 -13.73
C GLU A 8 0.46 18.96 -12.24
N LEU A 9 0.99 20.09 -11.77
CA LEU A 9 0.81 20.50 -10.37
C LEU A 9 -0.66 20.72 -10.03
N GLN A 10 -1.45 21.31 -10.95
CA GLN A 10 -2.88 21.48 -10.72
C GLN A 10 -3.65 20.16 -10.73
N LYS A 11 -3.34 19.24 -11.64
CA LYS A 11 -3.93 17.90 -11.66
C LYS A 11 -3.61 17.15 -10.36
N ALA A 12 -2.38 17.25 -9.85
CA ALA A 12 -1.99 16.65 -8.57
C ALA A 12 -2.83 17.20 -7.40
N LYS A 13 -3.02 18.53 -7.32
CA LYS A 13 -3.89 19.15 -6.30
C LYS A 13 -5.33 18.68 -6.37
N VAL A 14 -5.84 18.50 -7.59
CA VAL A 14 -7.19 17.97 -7.81
C VAL A 14 -7.30 16.51 -7.37
N ALA A 15 -6.28 15.69 -7.64
CA ALA A 15 -6.24 14.31 -7.15
C ALA A 15 -6.26 14.25 -5.60
N GLU A 16 -5.48 15.08 -4.94
CA GLU A 16 -5.48 15.18 -3.47
C GLU A 16 -6.86 15.65 -2.92
N ALA A 17 -7.50 16.60 -3.60
CA ALA A 17 -8.88 17.00 -3.24
C ALA A 17 -9.86 15.83 -3.44
N THR A 18 -9.67 15.02 -4.49
CA THR A 18 -10.48 13.81 -4.71
C THR A 18 -10.34 12.84 -3.55
N TRP A 19 -9.12 12.58 -3.07
CA TRP A 19 -8.88 11.70 -1.92
C TRP A 19 -9.56 12.22 -0.65
N ARG A 20 -9.48 13.54 -0.38
CA ARG A 20 -10.15 14.15 0.77
C ARG A 20 -11.68 14.04 0.68
N VAL A 21 -12.26 14.22 -0.51
CA VAL A 21 -13.71 14.05 -0.71
C VAL A 21 -14.12 12.59 -0.48
N ILE A 22 -13.36 11.63 -1.04
CA ILE A 22 -13.63 10.19 -0.85
C ILE A 22 -13.57 9.84 0.64
N GLN A 23 -12.54 10.29 1.36
CA GLN A 23 -12.37 10.02 2.78
C GLN A 23 -13.51 10.60 3.63
N LYS A 24 -13.91 11.86 3.36
CA LYS A 24 -14.91 12.55 4.16
C LYS A 24 -16.35 12.12 3.87
N HIS A 25 -16.64 11.78 2.62
CA HIS A 25 -18.00 11.67 2.12
C HIS A 25 -18.28 10.40 1.31
N GLY A 26 -17.28 9.55 1.07
CA GLY A 26 -17.36 8.36 0.23
C GLY A 26 -17.27 8.66 -1.27
N ILE A 27 -17.01 7.61 -2.05
CA ILE A 27 -16.76 7.72 -3.52
C ILE A 27 -17.98 8.23 -4.29
N GLU A 28 -19.19 7.95 -3.83
CA GLU A 28 -20.43 8.42 -4.47
C GLU A 28 -20.52 9.96 -4.47
N GLN A 29 -19.87 10.62 -3.51
CA GLN A 29 -19.79 12.08 -3.41
C GLN A 29 -18.58 12.66 -4.16
N ALA A 30 -17.70 11.83 -4.73
CA ALA A 30 -16.56 12.28 -5.52
C ALA A 30 -16.97 12.79 -6.92
N SER A 31 -17.95 13.70 -6.94
CA SER A 31 -18.41 14.38 -8.16
C SER A 31 -17.45 15.48 -8.58
N VAL A 32 -17.41 15.80 -9.88
CA VAL A 32 -16.62 16.92 -10.41
C VAL A 32 -16.89 18.23 -9.65
N ARG A 33 -18.15 18.47 -9.23
CA ARG A 33 -18.54 19.67 -8.48
C ARG A 33 -17.93 19.68 -7.08
N ASN A 34 -18.11 18.60 -6.32
CA ASN A 34 -17.64 18.52 -4.92
C ASN A 34 -16.11 18.56 -4.86
N ILE A 35 -15.45 17.92 -5.83
CA ILE A 35 -13.99 17.94 -5.93
C ILE A 35 -13.46 19.31 -6.34
N ALA A 36 -14.13 20.01 -7.26
CA ALA A 36 -13.76 21.37 -7.62
C ALA A 36 -13.86 22.32 -6.43
N GLU A 37 -14.93 22.19 -5.63
CA GLU A 37 -15.13 22.96 -4.39
C GLU A 37 -14.03 22.66 -3.38
N GLU A 38 -13.72 21.39 -3.09
CA GLU A 38 -12.64 20.99 -2.19
C GLU A 38 -11.25 21.42 -2.70
N ALA A 39 -11.04 21.47 -4.03
CA ALA A 39 -9.80 21.93 -4.65
C ALA A 39 -9.69 23.48 -4.72
N GLY A 40 -10.77 24.21 -4.39
CA GLY A 40 -10.80 25.67 -4.50
C GLY A 40 -10.75 26.20 -5.92
N ILE A 41 -11.27 25.45 -6.90
CA ILE A 41 -11.33 25.87 -8.32
C ILE A 41 -12.76 25.83 -8.86
N SER A 42 -13.01 26.54 -9.96
CA SER A 42 -14.32 26.47 -10.62
C SER A 42 -14.53 25.13 -11.33
N VAL A 43 -15.79 24.71 -11.47
CA VAL A 43 -16.15 23.53 -12.27
C VAL A 43 -15.70 23.68 -13.74
N GLY A 44 -15.75 24.92 -14.27
CA GLY A 44 -15.24 25.23 -15.61
C GLY A 44 -13.72 24.96 -15.72
N SER A 45 -12.94 25.41 -14.72
CA SER A 45 -11.51 25.14 -14.63
C SER A 45 -11.22 23.64 -14.51
N MET A 46 -12.01 22.92 -13.69
CA MET A 46 -11.87 21.47 -13.52
C MET A 46 -12.00 20.72 -14.85
N ARG A 47 -12.98 21.12 -15.69
CA ARG A 47 -13.23 20.49 -16.99
C ARG A 47 -12.10 20.65 -18.02
N HIS A 48 -11.19 21.61 -17.80
CA HIS A 48 -9.97 21.71 -18.60
C HIS A 48 -8.93 20.66 -18.23
N TYR A 49 -9.01 20.09 -17.03
CA TYR A 49 -8.09 19.06 -16.57
C TYR A 49 -8.66 17.66 -16.75
N PHE A 50 -9.97 17.50 -16.51
CA PHE A 50 -10.65 16.20 -16.53
C PHE A 50 -12.03 16.34 -17.18
N SER A 51 -12.24 15.62 -18.29
CA SER A 51 -13.48 15.68 -19.07
C SER A 51 -14.61 14.89 -18.39
N THR A 52 -14.26 13.83 -17.65
CA THR A 52 -15.21 12.94 -16.97
C THR A 52 -14.80 12.66 -15.52
N GLN A 53 -15.76 12.21 -14.73
CA GLN A 53 -15.49 11.74 -13.37
C GLN A 53 -14.57 10.50 -13.38
N SER A 54 -14.77 9.59 -14.31
CA SER A 54 -13.96 8.38 -14.43
C SER A 54 -12.50 8.70 -14.78
N GLU A 55 -12.24 9.67 -15.64
CA GLU A 55 -10.89 10.16 -15.93
C GLU A 55 -10.21 10.74 -14.68
N LEU A 56 -10.95 11.54 -13.91
CA LEU A 56 -10.48 12.10 -12.65
C LEU A 56 -10.16 11.01 -11.61
N LEU A 57 -11.04 10.02 -11.45
CA LEU A 57 -10.85 8.89 -10.54
C LEU A 57 -9.64 8.04 -10.98
N SER A 58 -9.52 7.76 -12.27
CA SER A 58 -8.37 7.02 -12.83
C SER A 58 -7.05 7.75 -12.56
N TYR A 59 -6.99 9.05 -12.79
CA TYR A 59 -5.80 9.86 -12.51
C TYR A 59 -5.48 9.86 -11.01
N SER A 60 -6.49 10.02 -10.16
CA SER A 60 -6.33 10.02 -8.71
C SER A 60 -5.81 8.69 -8.18
N MET A 61 -6.30 7.57 -8.75
CA MET A 61 -5.83 6.22 -8.38
C MET A 61 -4.41 5.96 -8.89
N LYS A 62 -4.09 6.39 -10.11
CA LYS A 62 -2.73 6.30 -10.65
C LYS A 62 -1.72 7.02 -9.75
N ARG A 63 -2.10 8.18 -9.21
CA ARG A 63 -1.25 8.92 -8.25
C ARG A 63 -1.03 8.16 -6.93
N VAL A 64 -2.02 7.40 -6.46
CA VAL A 64 -1.83 6.50 -5.30
C VAL A 64 -0.82 5.42 -5.65
N SER A 65 -1.00 4.71 -6.77
CA SER A 65 -0.07 3.66 -7.23
C SER A 65 1.36 4.19 -7.39
N GLU A 66 1.53 5.37 -8.01
CA GLU A 66 2.85 6.02 -8.15
C GLU A 66 3.50 6.32 -6.80
N ARG A 67 2.74 6.78 -5.79
CA ARG A 67 3.27 7.02 -4.44
C ARG A 67 3.73 5.74 -3.76
N VAL A 68 2.93 4.68 -3.83
CA VAL A 68 3.30 3.37 -3.28
C VAL A 68 4.57 2.86 -3.95
N SER A 69 4.62 2.88 -5.30
CA SER A 69 5.79 2.45 -6.06
C SER A 69 7.04 3.25 -5.72
N GLN A 70 6.92 4.57 -5.54
CA GLN A 70 8.04 5.43 -5.17
C GLN A 70 8.56 5.10 -3.77
N ARG A 71 7.68 4.88 -2.78
CA ARG A 71 8.10 4.47 -1.42
C ARG A 71 8.81 3.12 -1.43
N ILE A 72 8.31 2.16 -2.21
CA ILE A 72 8.97 0.86 -2.37
C ILE A 72 10.36 1.03 -3.00
N TYR A 73 10.47 1.88 -4.03
CA TYR A 73 11.75 2.17 -4.70
C TYR A 73 12.75 2.85 -3.76
N ASP A 74 12.29 3.76 -2.92
CA ASP A 74 13.12 4.51 -1.95
C ASP A 74 13.47 3.67 -0.71
N THR A 75 12.84 2.51 -0.53
CA THR A 75 13.12 1.61 0.60
C THR A 75 14.52 1.00 0.44
N VAL A 76 15.35 1.18 1.47
CA VAL A 76 16.68 0.57 1.51
C VAL A 76 16.55 -0.87 2.00
N PHE A 77 16.81 -1.83 1.12
CA PHE A 77 16.82 -3.24 1.44
C PHE A 77 18.21 -3.69 1.93
N SER A 78 18.22 -4.54 2.95
CA SER A 78 19.46 -5.05 3.57
C SER A 78 20.08 -6.22 2.81
N GLY A 79 19.30 -6.88 1.94
CA GLY A 79 19.62 -8.15 1.30
C GLY A 79 19.25 -9.37 2.15
N ASP A 80 18.75 -9.16 3.37
CA ASP A 80 18.13 -10.21 4.21
C ASP A 80 16.62 -10.20 3.99
N LEU A 81 16.12 -11.15 3.21
CA LEU A 81 14.71 -11.26 2.84
C LEU A 81 13.77 -11.26 4.07
N MET A 82 14.23 -11.85 5.18
CA MET A 82 13.41 -11.94 6.39
C MET A 82 13.25 -10.60 7.12
N GLN A 83 14.12 -9.62 6.84
CA GLN A 83 14.01 -8.24 7.28
C GLN A 83 13.37 -7.35 6.22
N ASP A 84 13.69 -7.60 4.96
CA ASP A 84 13.29 -6.76 3.84
C ASP A 84 11.80 -6.93 3.48
N ILE A 85 11.25 -8.16 3.57
CA ILE A 85 9.83 -8.39 3.31
C ILE A 85 8.92 -7.59 4.26
N PRO A 86 9.11 -7.59 5.60
CA PRO A 86 8.34 -6.70 6.49
C PRO A 86 8.47 -5.22 6.14
N SER A 87 9.65 -4.75 5.73
CA SER A 87 9.87 -3.36 5.30
C SER A 87 9.08 -3.02 4.04
N LEU A 88 9.11 -3.90 3.05
CA LEU A 88 8.30 -3.80 1.83
C LEU A 88 6.81 -3.73 2.15
N LEU A 89 6.32 -4.62 3.00
CA LEU A 89 4.91 -4.72 3.35
C LEU A 89 4.42 -3.51 4.16
N HIS A 90 5.30 -2.88 4.93
CA HIS A 90 5.02 -1.62 5.60
C HIS A 90 4.68 -0.50 4.61
N GLU A 91 5.21 -0.54 3.38
CA GLU A 91 4.92 0.46 2.35
C GLU A 91 3.59 0.22 1.60
N VAL A 92 3.10 -1.01 1.63
CA VAL A 92 1.86 -1.41 0.94
C VAL A 92 0.64 -1.38 1.87
N LEU A 93 0.84 -1.72 3.16
CA LEU A 93 -0.25 -1.86 4.13
C LEU A 93 -0.62 -0.52 4.79
N PRO A 94 -1.86 -0.37 5.29
CA PRO A 94 -2.36 0.85 5.95
C PRO A 94 -1.77 1.01 7.38
N THR A 95 -0.45 1.16 7.48
CA THR A 95 0.31 1.21 8.73
C THR A 95 0.35 2.58 9.39
N ASP A 96 -0.02 3.63 8.67
CA ASP A 96 -0.17 5.00 9.16
C ASP A 96 -1.39 5.68 8.53
N ASN A 97 -1.65 6.93 8.91
CA ASN A 97 -2.83 7.67 8.45
C ASN A 97 -2.80 7.97 6.95
N GLU A 98 -1.64 8.20 6.35
CA GLU A 98 -1.50 8.48 4.91
C GLU A 98 -1.78 7.20 4.10
N LYS A 99 -1.12 6.10 4.45
CA LYS A 99 -1.31 4.79 3.80
C LYS A 99 -2.74 4.26 4.01
N ARG A 100 -3.35 4.56 5.17
CA ARG A 100 -4.76 4.25 5.42
C ARG A 100 -5.68 5.00 4.46
N LEU A 101 -5.46 6.30 4.26
CA LEU A 101 -6.22 7.08 3.28
C LEU A 101 -6.06 6.52 1.86
N GLU A 102 -4.85 6.19 1.45
CA GLU A 102 -4.58 5.56 0.15
C GLU A 102 -5.35 4.24 -0.01
N MET A 103 -5.40 3.42 1.05
CA MET A 103 -6.15 2.16 1.06
C MET A 103 -7.66 2.38 0.98
N GLU A 104 -8.21 3.39 1.69
CA GLU A 104 -9.62 3.77 1.59
C GLU A 104 -9.99 4.23 0.17
N VAL A 105 -9.11 5.00 -0.47
CA VAL A 105 -9.25 5.41 -1.87
C VAL A 105 -9.21 4.21 -2.82
N TRP A 106 -8.27 3.28 -2.61
CA TRP A 106 -8.17 2.04 -3.38
C TRP A 106 -9.45 1.21 -3.29
N PHE A 107 -9.96 0.91 -2.10
CA PHE A 107 -11.19 0.13 -1.95
C PHE A 107 -12.38 0.82 -2.59
N SER A 108 -12.49 2.13 -2.42
CA SER A 108 -13.54 2.91 -3.07
C SER A 108 -13.46 2.83 -4.59
N PHE A 109 -12.25 2.91 -5.15
CA PHE A 109 -12.00 2.77 -6.58
C PHE A 109 -12.33 1.35 -7.09
N VAL A 110 -11.93 0.30 -6.36
CA VAL A 110 -12.25 -1.10 -6.69
C VAL A 110 -13.77 -1.30 -6.77
N VAL A 111 -14.52 -0.86 -5.76
CA VAL A 111 -15.98 -0.96 -5.75
C VAL A 111 -16.58 -0.24 -6.96
N LYS A 112 -16.13 0.98 -7.25
CA LYS A 112 -16.63 1.76 -8.41
C LYS A 112 -16.31 1.08 -9.73
N SER A 113 -15.13 0.48 -9.86
CA SER A 113 -14.69 -0.22 -11.08
C SER A 113 -15.51 -1.48 -11.41
N LEU A 114 -16.27 -2.03 -10.45
CA LEU A 114 -17.19 -3.14 -10.70
C LEU A 114 -18.40 -2.72 -11.54
N SER A 115 -18.81 -1.46 -11.45
CA SER A 115 -19.94 -0.89 -12.18
C SER A 115 -19.54 0.08 -13.32
N ASP A 116 -18.27 0.43 -13.42
CA ASP A 116 -17.73 1.35 -14.43
C ASP A 116 -16.63 0.67 -15.24
N GLU A 117 -16.97 0.23 -16.45
CA GLU A 117 -16.06 -0.48 -17.37
C GLU A 117 -14.81 0.33 -17.70
N SER A 118 -14.91 1.67 -17.76
CA SER A 118 -13.77 2.54 -18.10
C SER A 118 -12.66 2.51 -17.03
N LEU A 119 -12.97 2.09 -15.81
CA LEU A 119 -12.02 1.96 -14.70
C LEU A 119 -11.37 0.58 -14.60
N ARG A 120 -11.92 -0.43 -15.32
CA ARG A 120 -11.50 -1.83 -15.21
C ARG A 120 -10.05 -2.05 -15.61
N ALA A 121 -9.62 -1.45 -16.72
CA ALA A 121 -8.25 -1.62 -17.21
C ALA A 121 -7.21 -1.16 -16.19
N LEU A 122 -7.42 0.01 -15.57
CA LEU A 122 -6.52 0.52 -14.53
C LEU A 122 -6.55 -0.37 -13.28
N ARG A 123 -7.73 -0.85 -12.86
CA ARG A 123 -7.84 -1.78 -11.73
C ARG A 123 -7.01 -3.04 -11.96
N HIS A 124 -7.14 -3.68 -13.14
CA HIS A 124 -6.34 -4.86 -13.47
C HIS A 124 -4.84 -4.55 -13.48
N GLN A 125 -4.44 -3.41 -14.06
CA GLN A 125 -3.04 -3.00 -14.08
C GLN A 125 -2.47 -2.88 -12.67
N VAL A 126 -3.14 -2.19 -11.76
CA VAL A 126 -2.67 -2.00 -10.38
C VAL A 126 -2.64 -3.33 -9.61
N ASP A 127 -3.62 -4.19 -9.81
CA ASP A 127 -3.69 -5.53 -9.23
C ASP A 127 -2.51 -6.41 -9.72
N ASP A 128 -2.25 -6.44 -11.03
CA ASP A 128 -1.14 -7.18 -11.63
C ASP A 128 0.22 -6.65 -11.16
N GLU A 129 0.39 -5.34 -11.05
CA GLU A 129 1.61 -4.69 -10.52
C GLU A 129 1.87 -5.14 -9.08
N LEU A 130 0.87 -5.09 -8.20
CA LEU A 130 1.01 -5.51 -6.81
C LEU A 130 1.28 -7.02 -6.71
N ARG A 131 0.56 -7.83 -7.46
CA ARG A 131 0.79 -9.27 -7.52
C ARG A 131 2.21 -9.61 -7.97
N SER A 132 2.76 -8.87 -8.94
CA SER A 132 4.12 -9.09 -9.42
C SER A 132 5.18 -8.89 -8.33
N ILE A 133 4.98 -7.97 -7.40
CA ILE A 133 5.84 -7.76 -6.24
C ILE A 133 5.86 -9.01 -5.37
N PHE A 134 4.71 -9.63 -5.11
CA PHE A 134 4.64 -10.86 -4.31
C PHE A 134 5.26 -12.05 -5.02
N VAL A 135 5.11 -12.15 -6.35
CA VAL A 135 5.85 -13.15 -7.13
C VAL A 135 7.37 -12.99 -6.95
N GLN A 136 7.88 -11.75 -6.96
CA GLN A 136 9.31 -11.49 -6.73
C GLN A 136 9.74 -11.86 -5.30
N VAL A 137 8.92 -11.57 -4.30
CA VAL A 137 9.17 -12.01 -2.90
C VAL A 137 9.31 -13.53 -2.83
N PHE A 138 8.39 -14.27 -3.40
CA PHE A 138 8.41 -15.74 -3.38
C PHE A 138 9.55 -16.32 -4.22
N ASN A 139 9.90 -15.70 -5.35
CA ASN A 139 11.09 -16.07 -6.11
C ASN A 139 12.36 -15.92 -5.26
N GLY A 140 12.52 -14.78 -4.59
CA GLY A 140 13.65 -14.56 -3.69
C GLY A 140 13.73 -15.60 -2.57
N LEU A 141 12.60 -15.93 -1.93
CA LEU A 141 12.55 -16.98 -0.91
C LEU A 141 12.93 -18.35 -1.47
N SER A 142 12.48 -18.69 -2.68
CA SER A 142 12.79 -19.96 -3.36
C SER A 142 14.24 -20.06 -3.77
N GLU A 143 14.80 -19.04 -4.41
CA GLU A 143 16.21 -18.98 -4.85
C GLU A 143 17.19 -19.10 -3.67
N ASN A 144 16.81 -18.55 -2.51
CA ASN A 144 17.57 -18.69 -1.27
C ASN A 144 17.27 -19.99 -0.51
N GLN A 145 16.49 -20.90 -1.08
CA GLN A 145 16.14 -22.20 -0.48
C GLN A 145 15.47 -22.08 0.91
N LEU A 146 14.73 -21.00 1.13
CA LEU A 146 14.06 -20.74 2.41
C LEU A 146 12.68 -21.42 2.50
N LEU A 147 12.02 -21.71 1.38
CA LEU A 147 10.70 -22.32 1.33
C LEU A 147 10.73 -23.82 1.62
N LEU A 148 9.65 -24.31 2.20
CA LEU A 148 9.41 -25.76 2.33
C LEU A 148 9.33 -26.42 0.95
N PRO A 149 9.84 -27.66 0.79
CA PRO A 149 9.73 -28.40 -0.46
C PRO A 149 8.28 -28.80 -0.76
N GLY A 150 7.92 -28.83 -2.05
CA GLY A 150 6.62 -29.30 -2.51
C GLY A 150 5.47 -28.30 -2.42
N LEU A 151 5.73 -27.02 -2.12
CA LEU A 151 4.74 -25.98 -2.19
C LEU A 151 4.34 -25.70 -3.65
N ASP A 152 3.04 -25.52 -3.90
CA ASP A 152 2.55 -24.95 -5.14
C ASP A 152 2.75 -23.44 -5.12
N PHE A 153 3.75 -22.97 -5.85
CA PHE A 153 4.15 -21.57 -5.88
C PHE A 153 3.01 -20.62 -6.25
N ALA A 154 2.20 -20.97 -7.24
CA ALA A 154 1.11 -20.11 -7.70
C ALA A 154 0.02 -19.98 -6.62
N ILE A 155 -0.29 -21.09 -5.95
CA ILE A 155 -1.27 -21.12 -4.85
C ILE A 155 -0.74 -20.31 -3.64
N GLU A 156 0.53 -20.43 -3.30
CA GLU A 156 1.08 -19.73 -2.13
C GLU A 156 1.18 -18.21 -2.36
N VAL A 157 1.50 -17.77 -3.57
CA VAL A 157 1.45 -16.34 -3.94
C VAL A 157 0.02 -15.80 -3.79
N GLU A 158 -0.98 -16.53 -4.28
CA GLU A 158 -2.39 -16.12 -4.20
C GLU A 158 -2.90 -16.11 -2.75
N ARG A 159 -2.52 -17.13 -1.95
CA ARG A 159 -2.84 -17.17 -0.51
C ARG A 159 -2.23 -15.98 0.24
N PHE A 160 -0.99 -15.66 -0.05
CA PHE A 160 -0.30 -14.52 0.56
C PHE A 160 -0.99 -13.20 0.21
N TYR A 161 -1.33 -13.02 -1.06
CA TYR A 161 -2.06 -11.83 -1.53
C TYR A 161 -3.42 -11.72 -0.85
N ALA A 162 -4.19 -12.79 -0.81
CA ALA A 162 -5.50 -12.81 -0.13
C ALA A 162 -5.41 -12.50 1.37
N VAL A 163 -4.35 -12.95 2.05
CA VAL A 163 -4.10 -12.59 3.46
C VAL A 163 -3.83 -11.10 3.60
N LEU A 164 -3.03 -10.51 2.72
CA LEU A 164 -2.72 -9.08 2.73
C LEU A 164 -3.97 -8.23 2.51
N ASP A 165 -4.76 -8.55 1.50
CA ASP A 165 -6.02 -7.86 1.21
C ASP A 165 -6.99 -7.94 2.39
N GLY A 166 -7.14 -9.13 2.97
CA GLY A 166 -7.98 -9.33 4.16
C GLY A 166 -7.53 -8.50 5.34
N LEU A 167 -6.22 -8.43 5.61
CA LEU A 167 -5.64 -7.60 6.67
C LEU A 167 -5.85 -6.12 6.41
N ALA A 168 -5.64 -5.66 5.18
CA ALA A 168 -5.84 -4.26 4.79
C ALA A 168 -7.31 -3.84 4.97
N ILE A 169 -8.26 -4.66 4.52
CA ILE A 169 -9.70 -4.44 4.73
C ILE A 169 -10.01 -4.37 6.23
N HIS A 170 -9.54 -5.33 7.01
CA HIS A 170 -9.79 -5.37 8.44
C HIS A 170 -9.18 -4.17 9.18
N ALA A 171 -7.97 -3.73 8.80
CA ALA A 171 -7.33 -2.57 9.39
C ALA A 171 -8.08 -1.26 9.10
N VAL A 172 -8.66 -1.11 7.91
CA VAL A 172 -9.50 0.04 7.58
C VAL A 172 -10.84 -0.01 8.35
N MET A 173 -11.48 -1.19 8.42
CA MET A 173 -12.79 -1.33 9.07
C MET A 173 -12.73 -1.34 10.60
N ARG A 174 -11.68 -1.92 11.19
CA ARG A 174 -11.55 -2.13 12.65
C ARG A 174 -10.10 -1.87 13.10
N PRO A 175 -9.62 -0.62 13.00
CA PRO A 175 -8.24 -0.26 13.29
C PRO A 175 -7.84 -0.53 14.75
N GLU A 176 -8.81 -0.49 15.66
CA GLU A 176 -8.60 -0.82 17.07
C GLU A 176 -8.28 -2.31 17.31
N ARG A 177 -8.66 -3.19 16.36
CA ARG A 177 -8.42 -4.64 16.44
C ARG A 177 -7.25 -5.06 15.58
N VAL A 178 -7.14 -4.52 14.36
CA VAL A 178 -6.09 -4.88 13.39
C VAL A 178 -5.15 -3.69 13.25
N THR A 179 -4.28 -3.56 14.25
CA THR A 179 -3.24 -2.52 14.29
C THR A 179 -2.08 -2.85 13.33
N PRO A 180 -1.19 -1.90 13.04
CA PRO A 180 0.02 -2.17 12.25
C PRO A 180 0.83 -3.36 12.76
N GLU A 181 0.98 -3.48 14.09
CA GLU A 181 1.71 -4.57 14.73
C GLU A 181 1.03 -5.92 14.50
N VAL A 182 -0.31 -5.96 14.58
CA VAL A 182 -1.10 -7.18 14.31
C VAL A 182 -0.95 -7.58 12.85
N MET A 183 -1.03 -6.64 11.90
CA MET A 183 -0.85 -6.94 10.47
C MET A 183 0.51 -7.57 10.21
N ILE A 184 1.58 -6.93 10.67
CA ILE A 184 2.95 -7.42 10.48
C ILE A 184 3.15 -8.77 11.18
N ALA A 185 2.59 -8.98 12.37
CA ALA A 185 2.69 -10.24 13.09
C ALA A 185 2.01 -11.39 12.34
N VAL A 186 0.80 -11.17 11.80
CA VAL A 186 0.06 -12.19 11.02
C VAL A 186 0.83 -12.58 9.77
N ILE A 187 1.30 -11.59 9.00
CA ILE A 187 2.07 -11.82 7.77
C ILE A 187 3.35 -12.59 8.07
N LYS A 188 4.06 -12.19 9.11
CA LYS A 188 5.27 -12.84 9.56
C LYS A 188 5.03 -14.31 9.93
N GLN A 189 3.97 -14.57 10.68
CA GLN A 189 3.57 -15.93 11.04
C GLN A 189 3.20 -16.75 9.81
N HIS A 190 2.50 -16.15 8.85
CA HIS A 190 2.15 -16.80 7.58
C HIS A 190 3.42 -17.16 6.78
N LEU A 191 4.34 -16.21 6.56
CA LEU A 191 5.60 -16.48 5.86
C LEU A 191 6.44 -17.54 6.54
N LEU A 192 6.59 -17.47 7.87
CA LEU A 192 7.34 -18.48 8.65
C LEU A 192 6.72 -19.87 8.51
N SER A 193 5.39 -20.00 8.35
CA SER A 193 4.74 -21.29 8.15
C SER A 193 5.06 -21.94 6.79
N LEU A 194 5.56 -21.15 5.83
CA LEU A 194 5.96 -21.61 4.50
C LEU A 194 7.47 -21.85 4.39
N CYS A 195 8.25 -21.46 5.42
CA CYS A 195 9.69 -21.54 5.41
C CYS A 195 10.20 -22.77 6.16
N GLN A 196 11.44 -23.17 5.83
CA GLN A 196 12.15 -24.24 6.53
C GLN A 196 12.45 -23.89 7.99
N PRO A 197 12.54 -24.87 8.92
CA PRO A 197 12.71 -24.61 10.36
C PRO A 197 13.96 -23.83 10.76
N ASN A 198 15.00 -23.81 9.93
CA ASN A 198 16.30 -23.19 10.21
C ASN A 198 16.43 -21.76 9.65
N VAL A 199 15.33 -21.14 9.21
CA VAL A 199 15.35 -19.74 8.77
C VAL A 199 15.67 -18.83 9.98
N PRO A 200 16.66 -17.92 9.89
CA PRO A 200 16.99 -16.99 10.97
C PRO A 200 15.74 -16.24 11.44
N SER A 201 15.54 -16.16 12.77
CA SER A 201 14.32 -15.56 13.31
C SER A 201 14.23 -14.07 12.91
N MET A 202 13.08 -13.64 12.42
CA MET A 202 12.74 -12.24 12.11
C MET A 202 12.76 -11.34 13.38
N VAL A 203 13.26 -11.80 14.50
CA VAL A 203 13.30 -11.07 15.78
C VAL A 203 14.75 -10.88 16.19
N LYS A 204 15.29 -9.67 16.08
CA LYS A 204 16.42 -9.29 16.93
C LYS A 204 15.93 -9.40 18.37
N LYS A 205 16.52 -10.32 19.17
CA LYS A 205 16.39 -10.24 20.63
C LYS A 205 16.88 -8.83 21.04
N PRO A 206 16.16 -8.11 21.89
CA PRO A 206 16.69 -6.87 22.44
C PRO A 206 18.04 -7.22 23.10
N GLU A 207 19.10 -6.51 22.71
CA GLU A 207 20.40 -6.63 23.35
C GLU A 207 20.18 -6.38 24.85
N SER A 208 20.40 -7.41 25.64
CA SER A 208 20.42 -7.26 27.08
C SER A 208 21.62 -6.37 27.43
N ASN A 209 21.34 -5.12 27.77
CA ASN A 209 22.32 -4.22 28.41
C ASN A 209 22.79 -4.85 29.73
N ALA A 210 23.73 -5.76 29.64
CA ALA A 210 24.50 -6.20 30.78
C ALA A 210 25.38 -5.01 31.20
N LYS A 211 24.88 -4.19 32.13
CA LYS A 211 25.70 -3.25 32.88
C LYS A 211 26.88 -4.04 33.49
N LYS A 212 28.07 -3.80 32.94
CA LYS A 212 29.31 -4.17 33.63
C LYS A 212 29.38 -3.30 34.88
N GLU A 213 29.01 -3.86 36.02
CA GLU A 213 29.42 -3.35 37.33
C GLU A 213 30.94 -3.44 37.39
N GLN A 214 31.60 -2.28 37.43
CA GLN A 214 33.02 -2.22 37.82
C GLN A 214 33.13 -2.49 39.34
N PRO A 215 34.06 -3.32 39.77
CA PRO A 215 34.36 -3.45 41.19
C PRO A 215 35.00 -2.15 41.67
N ARG A 216 34.46 -1.60 42.75
CA ARG A 216 35.11 -0.51 43.52
C ARG A 216 36.18 -1.17 44.38
N ASP A 217 37.42 -0.88 44.03
CA ASP A 217 38.53 -1.15 44.93
C ASP A 217 38.46 -0.20 46.11
N THR A 218 38.57 -0.76 47.30
CA THR A 218 38.82 -0.14 48.60
C THR A 218 40.28 0.20 48.77
#